data_278591fc1851a46bf6828fc0e24dbc13
#
_entry.id   278591fc1851a46bf6828fc0e24dbc13
#
_cell.length_a   1.000
_cell.length_b   1.000
_cell.length_c   1.000
_cell.angle_alpha   90.00
_cell.angle_beta   90.00
_cell.angle_gamma   90.00
#
_symmetry.space_group_name_H-M   'P 1'
#
loop_
_entity.id
_entity.type
_entity.pdbx_description
1 polymer ?
#
loop_
_entity_poly.entity_id
_entity_poly.type
_entity_poly.pdbx_seq_one_letter_code
_entity_poly.pdbx_strand_id
1 'polypeptide(L)'
;MMREVNVAAGFAGHSPDAHKWINDNLDVDFQMCCHYNPTDRSRNPHHIGEGEKWDYEDRQLMLDVIANIKKPVVHYKVFAGGNKPIIEAFETMGKCMREIDIACVGLFPKDDPDMIRKDIALFEKYVDKI
;
A
#
# COMPACT_ATOMS: atom_id res chain seq x y z
N MET A 1 -22.69 -10.43 8.57
CA MET A 1 -22.12 -10.34 9.94
C MET A 1 -21.43 -9.00 10.20
N MET A 2 -20.35 -8.58 9.51
CA MET A 2 -19.73 -7.26 9.78
C MET A 2 -20.65 -6.07 9.44
N ARG A 3 -21.46 -6.16 8.38
CA ARG A 3 -22.42 -5.11 8.01
C ARG A 3 -23.57 -4.93 9.01
N GLU A 4 -23.90 -5.95 9.77
CA GLU A 4 -24.95 -5.89 10.79
C GLU A 4 -24.55 -5.03 12.01
N VAL A 5 -23.27 -4.81 12.23
CA VAL A 5 -22.74 -3.99 13.33
C VAL A 5 -22.26 -2.60 12.86
N ASN A 6 -22.58 -2.21 11.64
CA ASN A 6 -22.28 -0.89 11.04
C ASN A 6 -20.80 -0.49 11.16
N VAL A 7 -19.91 -1.42 10.82
CA VAL A 7 -18.46 -1.17 10.70
C VAL A 7 -18.00 -1.35 9.26
N ALA A 8 -16.99 -0.57 8.86
CA ALA A 8 -16.36 -0.74 7.56
C ALA A 8 -15.62 -2.09 7.51
N ALA A 9 -15.83 -2.83 6.43
CA ALA A 9 -15.20 -4.12 6.19
C ALA A 9 -14.21 -4.01 5.02
N GLY A 10 -12.95 -4.34 5.27
CA GLY A 10 -11.89 -4.27 4.27
C GLY A 10 -11.09 -5.57 4.16
N PHE A 11 -10.31 -5.64 3.10
CA PHE A 11 -9.33 -6.71 2.89
C PHE A 11 -7.93 -6.13 2.82
N ALA A 12 -6.97 -6.78 3.47
CA ALA A 12 -5.55 -6.40 3.43
C ALA A 12 -4.70 -7.58 2.96
N GLY A 13 -3.73 -7.32 2.11
CA GLY A 13 -2.87 -8.39 1.60
C GLY A 13 -1.71 -7.91 0.75
N HIS A 14 -0.85 -8.87 0.37
CA HIS A 14 0.33 -8.65 -0.44
C HIS A 14 0.19 -9.20 -1.87
N SER A 15 -0.82 -10.06 -2.13
CA SER A 15 -1.01 -10.71 -3.42
C SER A 15 -1.90 -9.87 -4.34
N PRO A 16 -1.40 -9.42 -5.50
CA PRO A 16 -2.23 -8.76 -6.52
C PRO A 16 -3.43 -9.60 -6.95
N ASP A 17 -3.25 -10.91 -7.13
CA ASP A 17 -4.34 -11.82 -7.53
C ASP A 17 -5.45 -11.89 -6.48
N ALA A 18 -5.10 -11.91 -5.19
CA ALA A 18 -6.09 -11.88 -4.13
C ALA A 18 -6.91 -10.58 -4.15
N HIS A 19 -6.26 -9.43 -4.33
CA HIS A 19 -6.94 -8.14 -4.43
C HIS A 19 -7.88 -8.05 -5.64
N LYS A 20 -7.44 -8.58 -6.78
CA LYS A 20 -8.27 -8.68 -7.99
C LYS A 20 -9.48 -9.56 -7.74
N TRP A 21 -9.29 -10.74 -7.16
CA TRP A 21 -10.39 -11.66 -6.85
C TRP A 21 -11.40 -11.01 -5.89
N ILE A 22 -10.95 -10.32 -4.84
CA ILE A 22 -11.79 -9.59 -3.90
C ILE A 22 -12.62 -8.52 -4.64
N ASN A 23 -11.97 -7.72 -5.49
CA ASN A 23 -12.65 -6.68 -6.26
C ASN A 23 -13.76 -7.23 -7.15
N ASP A 24 -13.57 -8.42 -7.70
CA ASP A 24 -14.49 -9.03 -8.64
C ASP A 24 -15.61 -9.83 -7.95
N ASN A 25 -15.40 -10.32 -6.72
CA ASN A 25 -16.29 -11.29 -6.08
C ASN A 25 -16.88 -10.84 -4.74
N LEU A 26 -16.30 -9.85 -4.05
CA LEU A 26 -16.77 -9.43 -2.74
C LEU A 26 -17.08 -7.93 -2.69
N ASP A 27 -18.13 -7.60 -1.95
CA ASP A 27 -18.49 -6.21 -1.66
C ASP A 27 -17.86 -5.76 -0.34
N VAL A 28 -16.59 -5.39 -0.40
CA VAL A 28 -15.86 -4.76 0.71
C VAL A 28 -15.93 -3.24 0.62
N ASP A 29 -15.70 -2.54 1.72
CA ASP A 29 -15.74 -1.07 1.75
C ASP A 29 -14.43 -0.45 1.30
N PHE A 30 -13.30 -1.14 1.50
CA PHE A 30 -11.96 -0.71 1.06
C PHE A 30 -11.03 -1.90 0.88
N GLN A 31 -9.90 -1.68 0.21
CA GLN A 31 -8.80 -2.64 0.16
C GLN A 31 -7.50 -2.00 0.61
N MET A 32 -6.72 -2.69 1.43
CA MET A 32 -5.41 -2.26 1.87
C MET A 32 -4.34 -3.04 1.11
N CYS A 33 -3.70 -2.37 0.14
CA CYS A 33 -2.79 -2.98 -0.83
C CYS A 33 -1.34 -2.67 -0.49
N CYS A 34 -0.56 -3.72 -0.29
CA CYS A 34 0.89 -3.61 -0.14
C CYS A 34 1.54 -3.30 -1.48
N HIS A 35 2.38 -2.27 -1.56
CA HIS A 35 3.12 -1.95 -2.79
C HIS A 35 4.09 -3.05 -3.20
N TYR A 36 4.52 -3.89 -2.27
CA TYR A 36 5.48 -4.96 -2.52
C TYR A 36 4.97 -6.30 -2.01
N ASN A 37 5.49 -7.37 -2.57
CA ASN A 37 5.28 -8.73 -2.07
C ASN A 37 6.59 -9.25 -1.45
N PRO A 38 6.90 -8.87 -0.20
CA PRO A 38 8.22 -9.06 0.37
C PRO A 38 8.57 -10.52 0.67
N THR A 39 7.58 -11.41 0.62
CA THR A 39 7.79 -12.83 0.99
C THR A 39 7.37 -13.74 -0.14
N ASP A 40 8.26 -14.61 -0.56
CA ASP A 40 7.94 -15.71 -1.46
C ASP A 40 7.08 -16.75 -0.72
N ARG A 41 5.79 -16.68 -0.97
CA ARG A 41 4.80 -17.55 -0.32
C ARG A 41 4.84 -18.99 -0.77
N SER A 42 5.46 -19.29 -1.91
CA SER A 42 5.70 -20.65 -2.35
C SER A 42 6.69 -21.38 -1.41
N ARG A 43 7.57 -20.61 -0.78
CA ARG A 43 8.60 -21.11 0.14
C ARG A 43 8.30 -20.81 1.60
N ASN A 44 7.55 -19.75 1.88
CA ASN A 44 7.28 -19.35 3.27
C ASN A 44 5.86 -18.77 3.42
N PRO A 45 4.86 -19.61 3.71
CA PRO A 45 3.47 -19.20 3.82
C PRO A 45 3.18 -18.28 5.02
N HIS A 46 4.09 -18.15 5.98
CA HIS A 46 3.83 -17.45 7.24
C HIS A 46 4.47 -16.06 7.35
N HIS A 47 4.99 -15.48 6.30
CA HIS A 47 5.71 -14.20 6.32
C HIS A 47 6.94 -14.15 7.25
N ILE A 48 7.41 -15.27 7.70
CA ILE A 48 8.62 -15.37 8.52
C ILE A 48 9.69 -15.96 7.61
N GLY A 49 10.60 -15.12 7.12
CA GLY A 49 11.62 -15.61 6.22
C GLY A 49 12.80 -14.67 6.12
N GLU A 50 13.97 -15.24 5.95
CA GLU A 50 15.16 -14.51 5.54
C GLU A 50 15.00 -14.05 4.08
N GLY A 51 15.43 -12.83 3.78
CA GLY A 51 15.47 -12.31 2.43
C GLY A 51 14.16 -11.67 1.95
N GLU A 52 13.63 -10.72 2.72
CA GLU A 52 12.57 -9.85 2.22
C GLU A 52 12.98 -9.20 0.89
N LYS A 53 12.11 -9.34 -0.10
CA LYS A 53 12.29 -8.74 -1.41
C LYS A 53 11.44 -7.48 -1.52
N TRP A 54 12.03 -6.47 -2.12
CA TRP A 54 11.36 -5.19 -2.39
C TRP A 54 11.52 -4.86 -3.88
N ASP A 55 10.98 -5.76 -4.73
CA ASP A 55 11.15 -5.68 -6.17
C ASP A 55 10.17 -4.68 -6.81
N TYR A 56 10.66 -3.84 -7.71
CA TYR A 56 9.84 -2.88 -8.44
C TYR A 56 8.80 -3.57 -9.36
N GLU A 57 9.11 -4.77 -9.83
CA GLU A 57 8.18 -5.60 -10.62
C GLU A 57 6.94 -5.97 -9.79
N ASP A 58 7.13 -6.41 -8.54
CA ASP A 58 6.02 -6.71 -7.63
C ASP A 58 5.18 -5.46 -7.36
N ARG A 59 5.83 -4.30 -7.18
CA ARG A 59 5.12 -3.03 -7.03
C ARG A 59 4.28 -2.72 -8.27
N GLN A 60 4.83 -2.86 -9.45
CA GLN A 60 4.10 -2.56 -10.69
C GLN A 60 2.87 -3.45 -10.84
N LEU A 61 3.00 -4.75 -10.58
CA LEU A 61 1.87 -5.70 -10.61
C LEU A 61 0.75 -5.26 -9.66
N MET A 62 1.09 -4.83 -8.45
CA MET A 62 0.09 -4.34 -7.50
C MET A 62 -0.54 -3.02 -7.96
N LEU A 63 0.25 -2.08 -8.49
CA LEU A 63 -0.27 -0.81 -8.99
C LEU A 63 -1.23 -1.01 -10.18
N ASP A 64 -0.95 -1.96 -11.04
CA ASP A 64 -1.83 -2.32 -12.17
C ASP A 64 -3.18 -2.87 -11.67
N VAL A 65 -3.18 -3.65 -10.58
CA VAL A 65 -4.42 -4.12 -9.94
C VAL A 65 -5.15 -2.97 -9.26
N ILE A 66 -4.44 -2.12 -8.50
CA ILE A 66 -5.03 -0.95 -7.81
C ILE A 66 -5.76 -0.04 -8.79
N ALA A 67 -5.21 0.20 -9.97
CA ALA A 67 -5.84 1.03 -10.99
C ALA A 67 -7.25 0.56 -11.39
N ASN A 68 -7.57 -0.71 -11.16
CA ASN A 68 -8.85 -1.33 -11.52
C ASN A 68 -9.74 -1.64 -10.29
N ILE A 69 -9.29 -1.39 -9.07
CA ILE A 69 -10.11 -1.57 -7.86
C ILE A 69 -11.16 -0.47 -7.78
N LYS A 70 -12.42 -0.85 -7.61
CA LYS A 70 -13.57 0.08 -7.60
C LYS A 70 -13.72 0.84 -6.28
N LYS A 71 -13.21 0.29 -5.20
CA LYS A 71 -13.31 0.84 -3.83
C LYS A 71 -12.07 1.65 -3.45
N PRO A 72 -12.12 2.46 -2.40
CA PRO A 72 -10.94 3.14 -1.88
C PRO A 72 -9.82 2.14 -1.56
N VAL A 73 -8.59 2.54 -1.85
CA VAL A 73 -7.40 1.76 -1.53
C VAL A 73 -6.57 2.48 -0.47
N VAL A 74 -6.14 1.74 0.54
CA VAL A 74 -5.11 2.17 1.47
C VAL A 74 -3.78 1.61 0.97
N HIS A 75 -2.93 2.49 0.44
CA HIS A 75 -1.57 2.13 0.00
C HIS A 75 -0.66 2.00 1.20
N TYR A 76 -0.01 0.86 1.39
CA TYR A 76 0.91 0.66 2.50
C TYR A 76 2.23 -0.01 2.09
N LYS A 77 3.20 0.01 2.99
CA LYS A 77 4.60 -0.35 2.73
C LYS A 77 5.20 0.39 1.53
N VAL A 78 4.75 1.60 1.30
CA VAL A 78 5.17 2.45 0.17
C VAL A 78 6.67 2.75 0.18
N PHE A 79 7.31 2.74 1.36
CA PHE A 79 8.76 2.93 1.52
C PHE A 79 9.54 1.62 1.55
N ALA A 80 8.91 0.48 1.27
CA ALA A 80 9.56 -0.83 1.29
C ALA A 80 10.34 -1.11 2.60
N GLY A 81 9.75 -0.78 3.75
CA GLY A 81 10.43 -0.90 5.04
C GLY A 81 11.70 -0.02 5.17
N GLY A 82 11.79 1.06 4.43
CA GLY A 82 12.97 1.93 4.37
C GLY A 82 14.03 1.50 3.34
N ASN A 83 13.72 0.50 2.51
CA ASN A 83 14.67 -0.03 1.51
C ASN A 83 14.60 0.70 0.15
N LYS A 84 13.71 1.68 -0.01
CA LYS A 84 13.57 2.50 -1.21
C LYS A 84 13.66 3.99 -0.90
N PRO A 85 14.12 4.81 -1.86
CA PRO A 85 14.18 6.25 -1.67
C PRO A 85 12.81 6.85 -1.39
N ILE A 86 12.70 7.67 -0.34
CA ILE A 86 11.43 8.27 0.10
C ILE A 86 10.83 9.17 -0.99
N ILE A 87 11.64 9.98 -1.66
CA ILE A 87 11.17 10.88 -2.73
C ILE A 87 10.56 10.08 -3.87
N GLU A 88 11.22 8.99 -4.30
CA GLU A 88 10.74 8.12 -5.37
C GLU A 88 9.39 7.47 -4.99
N ALA A 89 9.21 7.09 -3.74
CA ALA A 89 7.95 6.54 -3.26
C ALA A 89 6.81 7.59 -3.33
N PHE A 90 7.06 8.83 -2.93
CA PHE A 90 6.07 9.91 -3.05
C PHE A 90 5.77 10.26 -4.51
N GLU A 91 6.77 10.30 -5.39
CA GLU A 91 6.57 10.49 -6.82
C GLU A 91 5.70 9.37 -7.43
N THR A 92 5.92 8.14 -7.00
CA THR A 92 5.11 6.98 -7.43
C THR A 92 3.68 7.12 -6.93
N MET A 93 3.47 7.44 -5.66
CA MET A 93 2.13 7.69 -5.12
C MET A 93 1.40 8.80 -5.86
N GLY A 94 2.10 9.89 -6.21
CA GLY A 94 1.52 10.99 -6.99
C GLY A 94 1.07 10.61 -8.40
N LYS A 95 1.57 9.49 -8.93
CA LYS A 95 1.16 8.96 -10.24
C LYS A 95 0.03 7.93 -10.15
N CYS A 96 -0.07 7.20 -9.03
CA CYS A 96 -0.96 6.05 -8.92
C CYS A 96 -2.14 6.24 -7.95
N MET A 97 -2.06 7.15 -6.98
CA MET A 97 -3.15 7.39 -6.05
C MET A 97 -4.29 8.15 -6.70
N ARG A 98 -5.49 7.69 -6.45
CA ARG A 98 -6.74 8.35 -6.86
C ARG A 98 -7.25 9.24 -5.71
N GLU A 99 -8.14 10.17 -5.99
CA GLU A 99 -8.72 11.08 -4.98
C GLU A 99 -9.39 10.38 -3.79
N ILE A 100 -9.84 9.14 -4.00
CA ILE A 100 -10.49 8.33 -2.97
C ILE A 100 -9.51 7.47 -2.15
N ASP A 101 -8.23 7.46 -2.51
CA ASP A 101 -7.22 6.60 -1.91
C ASP A 101 -6.54 7.25 -0.70
N ILE A 102 -5.95 6.43 0.15
CA ILE A 102 -5.25 6.82 1.38
C ILE A 102 -3.83 6.28 1.35
N ALA A 103 -2.86 7.07 1.78
CA ALA A 103 -1.49 6.61 2.01
C ALA A 103 -1.29 6.25 3.49
N CYS A 104 -0.73 5.06 3.74
CA CYS A 104 -0.29 4.61 5.05
C CYS A 104 1.23 4.49 5.05
N VAL A 105 1.91 5.40 5.74
CA VAL A 105 3.37 5.48 5.80
C VAL A 105 3.89 5.06 7.16
N GLY A 106 5.00 4.32 7.17
CA GLY A 106 5.72 3.98 8.40
C GLY A 106 6.62 5.14 8.84
N LEU A 107 6.64 5.41 10.14
CA LEU A 107 7.43 6.46 10.73
C LEU A 107 8.34 5.90 11.83
N PHE A 108 9.59 6.37 11.90
CA PHE A 108 10.52 6.05 12.96
C PHE A 108 11.20 7.32 13.49
N PRO A 109 10.52 8.10 14.36
CA PRO A 109 10.99 9.40 14.82
C PRO A 109 12.32 9.41 15.57
N LYS A 110 12.82 8.23 15.97
CA LYS A 110 14.17 8.12 16.58
C LYS A 110 15.30 8.44 15.59
N ASP A 111 15.09 8.14 14.30
CA ASP A 111 16.07 8.45 13.26
C ASP A 111 16.01 9.91 12.84
N ASP A 112 14.82 10.47 12.80
CA ASP A 112 14.57 11.87 12.44
C ASP A 112 13.32 12.38 13.18
N PRO A 113 13.46 13.24 14.19
CA PRO A 113 12.32 13.80 14.92
C PRO A 113 11.35 14.61 14.04
N ASP A 114 11.83 15.15 12.93
CA ASP A 114 11.03 15.93 11.99
C ASP A 114 10.42 15.08 10.84
N MET A 115 10.55 13.77 10.89
CA MET A 115 10.12 12.86 9.83
C MET A 115 8.65 13.10 9.42
N ILE A 116 7.74 13.22 10.39
CA ILE A 116 6.31 13.46 10.12
C ILE A 116 6.13 14.73 9.28
N ARG A 117 6.78 15.82 9.67
CA ARG A 117 6.66 17.13 8.97
C ARG A 117 7.23 17.07 7.57
N LYS A 118 8.36 16.38 7.40
CA LYS A 118 8.99 16.16 6.09
C LYS A 118 8.11 15.32 5.18
N ASP A 119 7.54 14.25 5.69
CA ASP A 119 6.66 13.37 4.91
C ASP A 119 5.36 14.08 4.50
N ILE A 120 4.78 14.90 5.37
CA ILE A 120 3.62 15.75 5.02
C ILE A 120 4.01 16.70 3.87
N ALA A 121 5.13 17.39 3.96
CA ALA A 121 5.58 18.31 2.90
C ALA A 121 5.84 17.59 1.57
N LEU A 122 6.35 16.36 1.61
CA LEU A 122 6.53 15.53 0.41
C LEU A 122 5.19 15.07 -0.16
N PHE A 123 4.25 14.68 0.69
CA PHE A 123 2.90 14.32 0.27
C PHE A 123 2.21 15.49 -0.43
N GLU A 124 2.20 16.66 0.17
CA GLU A 124 1.64 17.90 -0.42
C GLU A 124 2.30 18.22 -1.76
N LYS A 125 3.61 18.07 -1.87
CA LYS A 125 4.36 18.37 -3.09
C LYS A 125 4.07 17.42 -4.23
N TYR A 126 3.99 16.12 -3.97
CA TYR A 126 3.96 15.09 -5.01
C TYR A 126 2.60 14.44 -5.21
N VAL A 127 1.78 14.34 -4.19
CA VAL A 127 0.51 13.60 -4.20
C VAL A 127 -0.67 14.54 -4.17
N ASP A 128 -0.76 15.39 -3.17
CA ASP A 128 -1.85 16.34 -3.00
C ASP A 128 -1.56 17.61 -3.81
N LYS A 129 -1.86 17.55 -5.09
CA LYS A 129 -1.63 18.66 -6.04
C LYS A 129 -2.79 19.65 -6.06
N ILE A 130 -3.33 19.92 -4.89
CA ILE A 130 -4.36 20.94 -4.76
C ILE A 130 -3.79 22.32 -5.08
#